data_a5ead211e7facfbb80cc99793bbacd08
#
_entry.id   a5ead211e7facfbb80cc99793bbacd08
#
_cell.length_a   1.000
_cell.length_b   1.000
_cell.length_c   1.000
_cell.angle_alpha   90.00
_cell.angle_beta   90.00
_cell.angle_gamma   90.00
#
_symmetry.space_group_name_H-M   'P 1'
#
loop_
_entity.id
_entity.type
_entity.pdbx_description
1 polymer ?
#
loop_
_entity_poly.entity_id
_entity_poly.type
_entity_poly.pdbx_seq_one_letter_code
_entity_poly.pdbx_strand_id
1 'polypeptide(L)'
;MGDSACVPVPASAVSAITAASRHSALVRVTHWITTLCFFALLVSGGEIVISHPRFYWGETGNDLTRPLFKLPMPASRKLVPTGYAYVLPDQNGWSRYLHFQAAWVVVFTGLLYLMSGVFTRHFRKNLLPRGADLSWREFSSAIAKHLRFERPDEAEAWSYNVLQRITYLFVIFILFPLVIWTGLAMSPAFVSAFPATVNLLGGQQSARTLHFFVSLALLLFLVVHVVMVCLAGFRSRMRAMITGRAATHLERT
;
A
#
# COMPACT_ATOMS: atom_id res chain seq x y z
N MET A 1 25.48 48.33 20.99
CA MET A 1 25.83 46.97 21.37
C MET A 1 24.71 46.45 22.26
N GLY A 2 23.76 45.74 21.71
CA GLY A 2 22.63 45.18 22.45
C GLY A 2 22.84 43.69 22.57
N ASP A 3 23.12 43.23 23.79
CA ASP A 3 23.15 41.80 24.13
C ASP A 3 21.75 41.21 23.95
N SER A 4 21.59 40.40 22.91
CA SER A 4 20.40 39.54 22.76
C SER A 4 20.53 38.39 23.76
N ALA A 5 19.99 38.60 24.95
CA ALA A 5 19.89 37.56 25.97
C ALA A 5 19.10 36.38 25.39
N CYS A 6 19.79 35.27 25.16
CA CYS A 6 19.20 33.98 24.81
C CYS A 6 18.30 33.52 25.96
N VAL A 7 16.98 33.65 25.83
CA VAL A 7 16.02 33.19 26.84
C VAL A 7 16.09 31.65 26.87
N PRO A 8 16.50 31.03 27.98
CA PRO A 8 16.56 29.57 28.07
C PRO A 8 15.16 28.99 27.98
N VAL A 9 14.94 28.12 27.01
CA VAL A 9 13.68 27.37 26.87
C VAL A 9 13.53 26.49 28.11
N PRO A 10 12.43 26.56 28.87
CA PRO A 10 12.27 25.79 30.10
C PRO A 10 12.30 24.30 29.80
N ALA A 11 12.96 23.52 30.66
CA ALA A 11 13.12 22.07 30.51
C ALA A 11 11.78 21.31 30.30
N SER A 12 10.68 21.85 30.84
CA SER A 12 9.32 21.35 30.61
C SER A 12 8.85 21.47 29.15
N ALA A 13 9.23 22.56 28.46
CA ALA A 13 8.89 22.76 27.05
C ALA A 13 9.74 21.84 26.16
N VAL A 14 11.00 21.64 26.51
CA VAL A 14 11.88 20.66 25.81
C VAL A 14 11.35 19.22 26.00
N SER A 15 10.92 18.86 27.22
CA SER A 15 10.33 17.56 27.53
C SER A 15 9.00 17.35 26.80
N ALA A 16 8.17 18.38 26.63
CA ALA A 16 6.91 18.31 25.88
C ALA A 16 7.14 18.13 24.36
N ILE A 17 8.18 18.73 23.81
CA ILE A 17 8.56 18.58 22.39
C ILE A 17 9.11 17.17 22.13
N THR A 18 9.85 16.56 23.06
CA THR A 18 10.36 15.19 22.97
C THR A 18 9.27 14.12 23.15
N ALA A 19 8.15 14.46 23.79
CA ALA A 19 7.02 13.55 24.02
C ALA A 19 6.01 13.50 22.87
N ALA A 20 6.08 14.40 21.88
CA ALA A 20 5.16 14.43 20.75
C ALA A 20 5.37 13.20 19.84
N SER A 21 4.45 12.25 19.90
CA SER A 21 4.45 11.08 19.01
C SER A 21 4.23 11.53 17.56
N ARG A 22 5.17 11.19 16.66
CA ARG A 22 5.08 11.50 15.23
C ARG A 22 3.88 10.82 14.56
N HIS A 23 3.55 9.61 14.99
CA HIS A 23 2.43 8.82 14.48
C HIS A 23 1.58 8.33 15.65
N SER A 24 0.26 8.46 15.55
CA SER A 24 -0.65 7.90 16.55
C SER A 24 -0.51 6.37 16.66
N ALA A 25 -0.83 5.81 17.81
CA ALA A 25 -0.78 4.37 18.02
C ALA A 25 -1.64 3.63 16.98
N LEU A 26 -2.82 4.15 16.67
CA LEU A 26 -3.72 3.57 15.67
C LEU A 26 -3.07 3.52 14.29
N VAL A 27 -2.46 4.60 13.82
CA VAL A 27 -1.76 4.62 12.51
C VAL A 27 -0.64 3.57 12.48
N ARG A 28 0.10 3.40 13.58
CA ARG A 28 1.18 2.41 13.66
C ARG A 28 0.65 0.99 13.63
N VAL A 29 -0.37 0.69 14.42
CA VAL A 29 -0.99 -0.64 14.48
C VAL A 29 -1.61 -1.02 13.13
N THR A 30 -2.42 -0.14 12.56
CA THR A 30 -3.03 -0.39 11.24
C THR A 30 -1.99 -0.55 10.15
N HIS A 31 -0.91 0.23 10.17
CA HIS A 31 0.19 0.10 9.22
C HIS A 31 0.84 -1.30 9.31
N TRP A 32 1.18 -1.78 10.50
CA TRP A 32 1.86 -3.07 10.67
C TRP A 32 0.94 -4.25 10.34
N ILE A 33 -0.34 -4.20 10.71
CA ILE A 33 -1.32 -5.21 10.31
C ILE A 33 -1.43 -5.25 8.77
N THR A 34 -1.59 -4.09 8.13
CA THR A 34 -1.67 -4.00 6.67
C THR A 34 -0.38 -4.50 6.01
N THR A 35 0.79 -4.20 6.57
CA THR A 35 2.09 -4.68 6.06
C THR A 35 2.17 -6.20 6.09
N LEU A 36 1.84 -6.84 7.21
CA LEU A 36 1.83 -8.30 7.33
C LEU A 36 0.85 -8.94 6.35
N CYS A 37 -0.37 -8.40 6.28
CA CYS A 37 -1.37 -8.89 5.33
C CYS A 37 -0.96 -8.67 3.88
N PHE A 38 -0.27 -7.57 3.56
CA PHE A 38 0.23 -7.31 2.22
C PHE A 38 1.23 -8.37 1.76
N PHE A 39 2.17 -8.77 2.63
CA PHE A 39 3.09 -9.87 2.32
C PHE A 39 2.36 -11.21 2.17
N ALA A 40 1.38 -11.50 3.02
CA ALA A 40 0.54 -12.68 2.87
C ALA A 40 -0.22 -12.69 1.54
N LEU A 41 -0.79 -11.55 1.14
CA LEU A 41 -1.47 -11.36 -0.15
C LEU A 41 -0.51 -11.49 -1.33
N LEU A 42 0.71 -10.96 -1.22
CA LEU A 42 1.72 -11.05 -2.27
C LEU A 42 2.16 -12.50 -2.51
N VAL A 43 2.46 -13.24 -1.45
CA VAL A 43 2.86 -14.66 -1.55
C VAL A 43 1.70 -15.50 -2.09
N SER A 44 0.52 -15.38 -1.50
CA SER A 44 -0.65 -16.16 -1.93
C SER A 44 -1.13 -15.78 -3.33
N GLY A 45 -1.09 -14.49 -3.67
CA GLY A 45 -1.42 -13.98 -5.01
C GLY A 45 -0.44 -14.46 -6.07
N GLY A 46 0.87 -14.48 -5.76
CA GLY A 46 1.90 -15.06 -6.62
C GLY A 46 1.61 -16.52 -6.96
N GLU A 47 1.27 -17.32 -5.95
CA GLU A 47 0.90 -18.73 -6.13
C GLU A 47 -0.35 -18.91 -7.01
N ILE A 48 -1.37 -18.06 -6.80
CA ILE A 48 -2.58 -18.05 -7.64
C ILE A 48 -2.23 -17.71 -9.10
N VAL A 49 -1.34 -16.76 -9.33
CA VAL A 49 -0.88 -16.36 -10.68
C VAL A 49 -0.10 -17.50 -11.36
N ILE A 50 0.80 -18.19 -10.64
CA ILE A 50 1.54 -19.36 -11.15
C ILE A 50 0.57 -20.46 -11.61
N SER A 51 -0.54 -20.64 -10.90
CA SER A 51 -1.56 -21.62 -11.27
C SER A 51 -2.36 -21.21 -12.51
N HIS A 52 -2.52 -19.92 -12.74
CA HIS A 52 -3.36 -19.37 -13.80
C HIS A 52 -2.64 -18.22 -14.54
N PRO A 53 -1.57 -18.49 -15.31
CA PRO A 53 -0.72 -17.45 -15.90
C PRO A 53 -1.30 -16.79 -17.15
N ARG A 54 -2.52 -17.12 -17.56
CA ARG A 54 -3.21 -16.54 -18.73
C ARG A 54 -4.23 -15.52 -18.28
N PHE A 55 -4.27 -14.37 -18.92
CA PHE A 55 -5.19 -13.28 -18.63
C PHE A 55 -6.08 -12.99 -19.82
N TYR A 56 -7.35 -12.74 -19.56
CA TYR A 56 -8.39 -12.53 -20.56
C TYR A 56 -9.14 -11.24 -20.26
N TRP A 57 -9.94 -10.80 -21.22
CA TRP A 57 -10.87 -9.70 -21.07
C TRP A 57 -12.29 -10.17 -21.34
N GLY A 58 -13.26 -9.67 -20.60
CA GLY A 58 -14.65 -10.08 -20.70
C GLY A 58 -15.07 -11.07 -19.60
N GLU A 59 -16.12 -11.82 -19.86
CA GLU A 59 -16.73 -12.72 -18.87
C GLU A 59 -16.00 -14.07 -18.80
N THR A 60 -15.62 -14.60 -19.96
CA THR A 60 -15.09 -15.97 -20.08
C THR A 60 -13.64 -15.99 -20.55
N GLY A 61 -12.91 -17.02 -20.14
CA GLY A 61 -11.55 -17.30 -20.60
C GLY A 61 -11.21 -18.76 -20.31
N ASN A 62 -10.79 -19.49 -21.33
CA ASN A 62 -10.41 -20.89 -21.24
C ASN A 62 -9.19 -21.18 -22.13
N ASP A 63 -8.74 -22.44 -22.17
CA ASP A 63 -7.57 -22.84 -22.94
C ASP A 63 -7.75 -22.69 -24.47
N LEU A 64 -9.00 -22.66 -24.97
CA LEU A 64 -9.34 -22.49 -26.38
C LEU A 64 -9.47 -21.01 -26.77
N THR A 65 -9.62 -20.12 -25.80
CA THR A 65 -9.73 -18.68 -26.02
C THR A 65 -8.35 -18.04 -26.10
N ARG A 66 -8.12 -17.15 -27.07
CA ARG A 66 -6.88 -16.38 -27.14
C ARG A 66 -6.77 -15.44 -25.92
N PRO A 67 -5.72 -15.57 -25.08
CA PRO A 67 -5.54 -14.68 -23.96
C PRO A 67 -5.15 -13.27 -24.43
N LEU A 68 -5.49 -12.25 -23.63
CA LEU A 68 -5.00 -10.88 -23.81
C LEU A 68 -3.46 -10.87 -23.69
N PHE A 69 -2.95 -11.55 -22.66
CA PHE A 69 -1.53 -11.83 -22.51
C PHE A 69 -1.34 -13.08 -21.63
N LYS A 70 -0.14 -13.64 -21.70
CA LYS A 70 0.29 -14.81 -20.90
C LYS A 70 1.65 -14.51 -20.30
N LEU A 71 1.80 -14.79 -19.01
CA LEU A 71 3.11 -14.73 -18.37
C LEU A 71 4.02 -15.87 -18.90
N PRO A 72 5.33 -15.62 -19.08
CA PRO A 72 6.27 -16.57 -19.64
C PRO A 72 6.68 -17.64 -18.62
N MET A 73 5.68 -18.30 -18.00
CA MET A 73 5.88 -19.39 -17.05
C MET A 73 4.93 -20.55 -17.37
N PRO A 74 5.33 -21.80 -17.14
CA PRO A 74 4.42 -22.94 -17.24
C PRO A 74 3.38 -22.86 -16.12
N ALA A 75 2.10 -23.15 -16.45
CA ALA A 75 1.08 -23.34 -15.42
C ALA A 75 1.45 -24.55 -14.55
N SER A 76 1.32 -24.44 -13.24
CA SER A 76 1.67 -25.52 -12.30
C SER A 76 0.93 -26.83 -12.60
N ARG A 77 -0.31 -26.74 -13.08
CA ARG A 77 -1.13 -27.90 -13.49
C ARG A 77 -0.52 -28.74 -14.61
N LYS A 78 0.34 -28.16 -15.45
CA LYS A 78 1.01 -28.89 -16.53
C LYS A 78 2.24 -29.69 -16.08
N LEU A 79 2.72 -29.44 -14.89
CA LEU A 79 3.90 -30.11 -14.33
C LEU A 79 3.55 -31.42 -13.64
N VAL A 80 2.25 -31.67 -13.37
CA VAL A 80 1.79 -32.89 -12.69
C VAL A 80 1.27 -33.89 -13.72
N PRO A 81 1.71 -35.15 -13.66
CA PRO A 81 1.17 -36.25 -14.50
C PRO A 81 -0.34 -36.35 -14.36
N THR A 82 -1.01 -36.78 -15.43
CA THR A 82 -2.49 -36.81 -15.53
C THR A 82 -3.16 -37.55 -14.37
N GLY A 83 -2.52 -38.61 -13.83
CA GLY A 83 -3.04 -39.38 -12.70
C GLY A 83 -3.11 -38.60 -11.37
N TYR A 84 -2.38 -37.48 -11.28
CA TYR A 84 -2.34 -36.60 -10.09
C TYR A 84 -2.91 -35.22 -10.38
N ALA A 85 -3.59 -35.02 -11.50
CA ALA A 85 -4.10 -33.70 -11.90
C ALA A 85 -5.10 -33.13 -10.88
N TYR A 86 -5.79 -33.94 -10.13
CA TYR A 86 -6.71 -33.56 -9.05
C TYR A 86 -5.97 -32.99 -7.80
N VAL A 87 -4.69 -33.29 -7.64
CA VAL A 87 -3.88 -32.78 -6.50
C VAL A 87 -3.55 -31.30 -6.66
N LEU A 88 -3.39 -30.80 -7.88
CA LEU A 88 -3.04 -29.40 -8.13
C LEU A 88 -4.08 -28.38 -7.64
N PRO A 89 -5.41 -28.59 -7.83
CA PRO A 89 -6.40 -27.71 -7.21
C PRO A 89 -6.28 -27.66 -5.70
N ASP A 90 -5.97 -28.79 -5.05
CA ASP A 90 -5.83 -28.89 -3.60
C ASP A 90 -4.55 -28.20 -3.11
N GLN A 91 -3.47 -28.26 -3.87
CA GLN A 91 -2.22 -27.57 -3.55
C GLN A 91 -2.41 -26.04 -3.47
N ASN A 92 -3.32 -25.49 -4.24
CA ASN A 92 -3.61 -24.05 -4.26
C ASN A 92 -4.76 -23.67 -3.29
N GLY A 93 -5.36 -24.62 -2.61
CA GLY A 93 -6.41 -24.37 -1.63
C GLY A 93 -5.95 -23.45 -0.50
N TRP A 94 -4.76 -23.69 0.04
CA TRP A 94 -4.16 -22.86 1.10
C TRP A 94 -3.92 -21.42 0.64
N SER A 95 -3.45 -21.20 -0.60
CA SER A 95 -3.14 -19.87 -1.10
C SER A 95 -4.40 -19.03 -1.28
N ARG A 96 -5.49 -19.61 -1.79
CA ARG A 96 -6.79 -18.94 -1.87
C ARG A 96 -7.33 -18.63 -0.49
N TYR A 97 -7.27 -19.59 0.44
CA TYR A 97 -7.73 -19.39 1.81
C TYR A 97 -6.96 -18.24 2.48
N LEU A 98 -5.64 -18.28 2.45
CA LEU A 98 -4.80 -17.22 3.01
C LEU A 98 -5.08 -15.86 2.33
N HIS A 99 -5.25 -15.85 1.01
CA HIS A 99 -5.54 -14.65 0.25
C HIS A 99 -6.83 -13.97 0.72
N PHE A 100 -7.91 -14.73 0.83
CA PHE A 100 -9.19 -14.19 1.29
C PHE A 100 -9.15 -13.75 2.76
N GLN A 101 -8.53 -14.52 3.65
CA GLN A 101 -8.40 -14.14 5.06
C GLN A 101 -7.60 -12.84 5.21
N ALA A 102 -6.43 -12.75 4.58
CA ALA A 102 -5.62 -11.54 4.62
C ALA A 102 -6.33 -10.34 3.98
N ALA A 103 -7.08 -10.55 2.88
CA ALA A 103 -7.86 -9.50 2.23
C ALA A 103 -8.94 -8.94 3.17
N TRP A 104 -9.69 -9.78 3.88
CA TRP A 104 -10.69 -9.31 4.85
C TRP A 104 -10.05 -8.54 6.01
N VAL A 105 -8.90 -8.98 6.51
CA VAL A 105 -8.17 -8.23 7.54
C VAL A 105 -7.77 -6.84 7.02
N VAL A 106 -7.29 -6.74 5.76
CA VAL A 106 -6.98 -5.44 5.13
C VAL A 106 -8.22 -4.57 4.99
N VAL A 107 -9.36 -5.13 4.58
CA VAL A 107 -10.63 -4.39 4.44
C VAL A 107 -11.04 -3.80 5.78
N PHE A 108 -11.10 -4.61 6.85
CA PHE A 108 -11.50 -4.12 8.18
C PHE A 108 -10.50 -3.14 8.77
N THR A 109 -9.20 -3.39 8.60
CA THR A 109 -8.14 -2.48 9.04
C THR A 109 -8.20 -1.15 8.29
N GLY A 110 -8.43 -1.20 6.98
CA GLY A 110 -8.61 -0.02 6.13
C GLY A 110 -9.83 0.81 6.53
N LEU A 111 -10.97 0.16 6.78
CA LEU A 111 -12.18 0.83 7.27
C LEU A 111 -11.95 1.50 8.62
N LEU A 112 -11.29 0.82 9.56
CA LEU A 112 -10.93 1.39 10.86
C LEU A 112 -10.03 2.62 10.70
N TYR A 113 -9.03 2.54 9.83
CA TYR A 113 -8.13 3.66 9.51
C TYR A 113 -8.90 4.83 8.88
N LEU A 114 -9.76 4.58 7.89
CA LEU A 114 -10.57 5.60 7.24
C LEU A 114 -11.52 6.28 8.21
N MET A 115 -12.27 5.51 9.01
CA MET A 115 -13.17 6.05 10.04
C MET A 115 -12.41 6.93 11.03
N SER A 116 -11.33 6.43 11.59
CA SER A 116 -10.50 7.21 12.50
C SER A 116 -9.92 8.46 11.84
N GLY A 117 -9.48 8.36 10.58
CA GLY A 117 -8.94 9.47 9.82
C GLY A 117 -9.95 10.59 9.58
N VAL A 118 -11.21 10.24 9.36
CA VAL A 118 -12.33 11.18 9.23
C VAL A 118 -12.63 11.84 10.58
N PHE A 119 -12.87 11.04 11.64
CA PHE A 119 -13.23 11.56 12.96
C PHE A 119 -12.13 12.46 13.58
N THR A 120 -10.87 12.10 13.40
CA THR A 120 -9.73 12.87 13.91
C THR A 120 -9.30 14.02 12.99
N ARG A 121 -9.96 14.15 11.83
CA ARG A 121 -9.55 15.08 10.75
C ARG A 121 -8.10 14.88 10.30
N HIS A 122 -7.57 13.66 10.46
CA HIS A 122 -6.18 13.32 10.15
C HIS A 122 -5.83 13.60 8.69
N PHE A 123 -6.69 13.22 7.75
CA PHE A 123 -6.49 13.44 6.32
C PHE A 123 -6.36 14.93 6.00
N ARG A 124 -7.27 15.75 6.56
CA ARG A 124 -7.29 17.20 6.33
C ARG A 124 -6.05 17.90 6.91
N LYS A 125 -5.57 17.44 8.07
CA LYS A 125 -4.42 18.04 8.74
C LYS A 125 -3.07 17.63 8.16
N ASN A 126 -2.94 16.35 7.74
CA ASN A 126 -1.64 15.76 7.46
C ASN A 126 -1.43 15.33 6.00
N LEU A 127 -2.51 14.97 5.27
CA LEU A 127 -2.40 14.38 3.93
C LEU A 127 -2.87 15.30 2.80
N LEU A 128 -3.89 16.15 3.05
CA LEU A 128 -4.35 17.05 2.00
C LEU A 128 -3.28 18.11 1.70
N PRO A 129 -2.89 18.26 0.41
CA PRO A 129 -1.98 19.32 0.00
C PRO A 129 -2.61 20.68 0.28
N ARG A 130 -1.80 21.64 0.72
CA ARG A 130 -2.23 23.03 0.84
C ARG A 130 -2.13 23.71 -0.52
N GLY A 131 -2.90 24.79 -0.75
CA GLY A 131 -2.93 25.44 -2.07
C GLY A 131 -1.55 25.86 -2.63
N ALA A 132 -0.62 26.24 -1.76
CA ALA A 132 0.76 26.55 -2.13
C ALA A 132 1.55 25.30 -2.62
N ASP A 133 1.19 24.11 -2.13
CA ASP A 133 1.87 22.84 -2.47
C ASP A 133 1.47 22.34 -3.87
N LEU A 134 0.39 22.86 -4.47
CA LEU A 134 -0.15 22.41 -5.77
C LEU A 134 0.47 23.14 -6.97
N SER A 135 1.54 23.91 -6.79
CA SER A 135 2.21 24.53 -7.91
C SER A 135 2.95 23.48 -8.77
N TRP A 136 2.85 23.60 -10.09
CA TRP A 136 3.56 22.73 -11.03
C TRP A 136 5.07 22.70 -10.78
N ARG A 137 5.62 23.82 -10.33
CA ARG A 137 7.04 23.97 -10.02
C ARG A 137 7.45 23.09 -8.82
N GLU A 138 6.67 23.10 -7.72
CA GLU A 138 6.92 22.26 -6.56
C GLU A 138 6.78 20.79 -6.89
N PHE A 139 5.75 20.44 -7.67
CA PHE A 139 5.51 19.06 -8.10
C PHE A 139 6.65 18.54 -9.00
N SER A 140 7.07 19.29 -10.00
CA SER A 140 8.18 18.89 -10.90
C SER A 140 9.53 18.82 -10.16
N SER A 141 9.80 19.75 -9.24
CA SER A 141 10.97 19.73 -8.37
C SER A 141 10.99 18.48 -7.48
N ALA A 142 9.84 18.14 -6.87
CA ALA A 142 9.72 16.94 -6.05
C ALA A 142 9.96 15.66 -6.86
N ILE A 143 9.44 15.55 -8.08
CA ILE A 143 9.72 14.43 -8.99
C ILE A 143 11.22 14.37 -9.32
N ALA A 144 11.84 15.48 -9.68
CA ALA A 144 13.27 15.52 -10.03
C ALA A 144 14.15 15.06 -8.86
N LYS A 145 13.87 15.51 -7.63
CA LYS A 145 14.57 15.07 -6.41
C LYS A 145 14.43 13.55 -6.19
N HIS A 146 13.21 12.99 -6.40
CA HIS A 146 12.98 11.55 -6.25
C HIS A 146 13.71 10.71 -7.31
N LEU A 147 13.71 11.16 -8.57
CA LEU A 147 14.43 10.49 -9.67
C LEU A 147 15.96 10.54 -9.50
N ARG A 148 16.47 11.58 -8.84
CA ARG A 148 17.90 11.72 -8.50
C ARG A 148 18.29 11.01 -7.21
N PHE A 149 17.34 10.39 -6.50
CA PHE A 149 17.55 9.76 -5.20
C PHE A 149 18.20 10.71 -4.17
N GLU A 150 17.90 12.01 -4.26
CA GLU A 150 18.41 13.00 -3.31
C GLU A 150 17.86 12.73 -1.92
N ARG A 151 18.71 12.91 -0.91
CA ARG A 151 18.29 12.75 0.49
C ARG A 151 17.31 13.87 0.86
N PRO A 152 16.20 13.56 1.56
CA PRO A 152 15.27 14.55 2.05
C PRO A 152 15.96 15.56 2.98
N ASP A 153 15.67 16.84 2.82
CA ASP A 153 16.13 17.90 3.72
C ASP A 153 15.56 17.71 5.14
N GLU A 154 16.21 18.28 6.16
CA GLU A 154 15.76 18.16 7.56
C GLU A 154 14.31 18.68 7.76
N ALA A 155 13.90 19.72 7.06
CA ALA A 155 12.52 20.20 7.06
C ALA A 155 11.52 19.18 6.47
N GLU A 156 11.92 18.47 5.43
CA GLU A 156 11.15 17.37 4.82
C GLU A 156 11.11 16.12 5.72
N ALA A 157 12.04 16.01 6.68
CA ALA A 157 12.03 14.94 7.66
C ALA A 157 10.83 15.00 8.61
N TRP A 158 10.28 16.18 8.85
CA TRP A 158 9.15 16.43 9.75
C TRP A 158 7.80 16.61 9.03
N SER A 159 7.80 16.94 7.73
CA SER A 159 6.60 17.08 6.91
C SER A 159 6.62 16.09 5.74
N TYR A 160 5.44 15.69 5.26
CA TYR A 160 5.36 14.93 4.02
C TYR A 160 5.61 15.87 2.83
N ASN A 161 6.51 15.49 1.92
CA ASN A 161 6.67 16.15 0.62
C ASN A 161 5.35 16.04 -0.18
N VAL A 162 5.07 17.01 -1.03
CA VAL A 162 3.87 17.06 -1.89
C VAL A 162 3.67 15.75 -2.66
N LEU A 163 4.73 15.22 -3.26
CA LEU A 163 4.65 13.96 -4.00
C LEU A 163 4.27 12.78 -3.10
N GLN A 164 4.81 12.71 -1.87
CA GLN A 164 4.45 11.68 -0.90
C GLN A 164 2.98 11.78 -0.50
N ARG A 165 2.47 12.99 -0.25
CA ARG A 165 1.05 13.21 0.09
C ARG A 165 0.13 12.75 -1.03
N ILE A 166 0.40 13.16 -2.28
CA ILE A 166 -0.39 12.76 -3.46
C ILE A 166 -0.33 11.26 -3.66
N THR A 167 0.86 10.65 -3.58
CA THR A 167 1.03 9.21 -3.71
C THR A 167 0.27 8.45 -2.63
N TYR A 168 0.32 8.87 -1.37
CA TYR A 168 -0.43 8.23 -0.30
C TYR A 168 -1.94 8.36 -0.49
N LEU A 169 -2.43 9.54 -0.90
CA LEU A 169 -3.84 9.72 -1.23
C LEU A 169 -4.27 8.81 -2.39
N PHE A 170 -3.46 8.73 -3.44
CA PHE A 170 -3.72 7.85 -4.57
C PHE A 170 -3.76 6.37 -4.16
N VAL A 171 -2.81 5.92 -3.36
CA VAL A 171 -2.79 4.54 -2.86
C VAL A 171 -3.99 4.25 -1.97
N ILE A 172 -4.29 5.12 -1.00
CA ILE A 172 -5.35 4.90 0.00
C ILE A 172 -6.75 5.01 -0.62
N PHE A 173 -6.96 5.99 -1.53
CA PHE A 173 -8.31 6.30 -2.03
C PHE A 173 -8.59 5.76 -3.43
N ILE A 174 -7.57 5.33 -4.18
CA ILE A 174 -7.74 4.76 -5.51
C ILE A 174 -7.29 3.30 -5.56
N LEU A 175 -6.01 3.01 -5.30
CA LEU A 175 -5.48 1.66 -5.50
C LEU A 175 -6.07 0.64 -4.53
N PHE A 176 -6.15 0.95 -3.21
CA PHE A 176 -6.75 0.03 -2.25
C PHE A 176 -8.25 -0.22 -2.50
N PRO A 177 -9.11 0.79 -2.68
CA PRO A 177 -10.50 0.55 -3.07
C PRO A 177 -10.65 -0.25 -4.36
N LEU A 178 -9.80 0.02 -5.37
CA LEU A 178 -9.86 -0.67 -6.65
C LEU A 178 -9.42 -2.14 -6.55
N VAL A 179 -8.34 -2.44 -5.79
CA VAL A 179 -7.93 -3.84 -5.58
C VAL A 179 -8.95 -4.62 -4.77
N ILE A 180 -9.61 -4.00 -3.79
CA ILE A 180 -10.70 -4.61 -3.02
C ILE A 180 -11.91 -4.86 -3.94
N TRP A 181 -12.34 -3.86 -4.70
CA TRP A 181 -13.47 -4.00 -5.62
C TRP A 181 -13.25 -5.09 -6.65
N THR A 182 -12.10 -5.09 -7.33
CA THR A 182 -11.77 -6.13 -8.31
C THR A 182 -11.67 -7.52 -7.68
N GLY A 183 -11.19 -7.62 -6.43
CA GLY A 183 -11.19 -8.85 -5.65
C GLY A 183 -12.59 -9.36 -5.32
N LEU A 184 -13.48 -8.49 -4.86
CA LEU A 184 -14.88 -8.81 -4.58
C LEU A 184 -15.64 -9.22 -5.85
N ALA A 185 -15.37 -8.57 -6.98
CA ALA A 185 -15.95 -8.91 -8.29
C ALA A 185 -15.56 -10.32 -8.79
N MET A 186 -14.52 -10.93 -8.23
CA MET A 186 -14.14 -12.32 -8.51
C MET A 186 -14.74 -13.33 -7.50
N SER A 187 -15.40 -12.87 -6.44
CA SER A 187 -16.03 -13.72 -5.43
C SER A 187 -17.42 -14.15 -5.87
N PRO A 188 -17.70 -15.45 -6.13
CA PRO A 188 -19.03 -15.90 -6.54
C PRO A 188 -20.13 -15.52 -5.56
N ALA A 189 -19.87 -15.63 -4.26
CA ALA A 189 -20.83 -15.27 -3.21
C ALA A 189 -21.17 -13.76 -3.23
N PHE A 190 -20.19 -12.90 -3.49
CA PHE A 190 -20.42 -11.46 -3.57
C PHE A 190 -21.14 -11.06 -4.86
N VAL A 191 -20.75 -11.64 -5.99
CA VAL A 191 -21.34 -11.35 -7.30
C VAL A 191 -22.79 -11.84 -7.38
N SER A 192 -23.15 -12.95 -6.73
CA SER A 192 -24.55 -13.42 -6.67
C SER A 192 -25.48 -12.42 -5.98
N ALA A 193 -24.97 -11.68 -4.97
CA ALA A 193 -25.74 -10.65 -4.27
C ALA A 193 -25.67 -9.27 -4.99
N PHE A 194 -24.54 -8.97 -5.62
CA PHE A 194 -24.24 -7.67 -6.23
C PHE A 194 -23.65 -7.82 -7.64
N PRO A 195 -24.43 -8.28 -8.64
CA PRO A 195 -23.93 -8.57 -9.99
C PRO A 195 -23.38 -7.33 -10.72
N ALA A 196 -23.86 -6.14 -10.38
CA ALA A 196 -23.37 -4.89 -10.95
C ALA A 196 -21.85 -4.69 -10.72
N THR A 197 -21.28 -5.26 -9.66
CA THR A 197 -19.86 -5.12 -9.33
C THR A 197 -18.95 -5.70 -10.39
N VAL A 198 -19.31 -6.84 -10.97
CA VAL A 198 -18.55 -7.49 -12.04
C VAL A 198 -18.89 -6.92 -13.42
N ASN A 199 -20.17 -6.57 -13.64
CA ASN A 199 -20.62 -6.02 -14.91
C ASN A 199 -19.95 -4.67 -15.23
N LEU A 200 -19.79 -3.80 -14.23
CA LEU A 200 -19.09 -2.51 -14.37
C LEU A 200 -17.61 -2.66 -14.74
N LEU A 201 -16.99 -3.79 -14.40
CA LEU A 201 -15.60 -4.09 -14.75
C LEU A 201 -15.48 -4.82 -16.12
N GLY A 202 -16.60 -5.08 -16.78
CA GLY A 202 -16.64 -5.79 -18.06
C GLY A 202 -16.50 -7.30 -17.96
N GLY A 203 -16.85 -7.91 -16.81
CA GLY A 203 -16.86 -9.34 -16.59
C GLY A 203 -15.78 -9.88 -15.64
N GLN A 204 -15.89 -11.15 -15.27
CA GLN A 204 -15.00 -11.77 -14.27
C GLN A 204 -13.54 -11.83 -14.68
N GLN A 205 -13.26 -12.08 -15.97
CA GLN A 205 -11.88 -12.14 -16.46
C GLN A 205 -11.26 -10.74 -16.55
N SER A 206 -12.06 -9.72 -16.89
CA SER A 206 -11.64 -8.32 -16.82
C SER A 206 -11.32 -7.92 -15.38
N ALA A 207 -12.17 -8.26 -14.41
CA ALA A 207 -11.93 -8.00 -12.99
C ALA A 207 -10.60 -8.62 -12.53
N ARG A 208 -10.33 -9.88 -12.93
CA ARG A 208 -9.08 -10.59 -12.61
C ARG A 208 -7.87 -9.91 -13.23
N THR A 209 -7.96 -9.49 -14.48
CA THR A 209 -6.89 -8.80 -15.19
C THR A 209 -6.59 -7.44 -14.56
N LEU A 210 -7.64 -6.68 -14.22
CA LEU A 210 -7.50 -5.42 -13.50
C LEU A 210 -6.91 -5.60 -12.10
N HIS A 211 -7.36 -6.62 -11.37
CA HIS A 211 -6.82 -6.96 -10.04
C HIS A 211 -5.31 -7.23 -10.10
N PHE A 212 -4.86 -7.97 -11.10
CA PHE A 212 -3.44 -8.23 -11.31
C PHE A 212 -2.65 -6.93 -11.55
N PHE A 213 -3.11 -6.04 -12.43
CA PHE A 213 -2.40 -4.79 -12.71
C PHE A 213 -2.41 -3.83 -11.52
N VAL A 214 -3.51 -3.74 -10.79
CA VAL A 214 -3.59 -2.94 -9.56
C VAL A 214 -2.66 -3.50 -8.48
N SER A 215 -2.61 -4.83 -8.34
CA SER A 215 -1.66 -5.49 -7.42
C SER A 215 -0.21 -5.22 -7.80
N LEU A 216 0.10 -5.21 -9.10
CA LEU A 216 1.45 -4.85 -9.60
C LEU A 216 1.78 -3.38 -9.31
N ALA A 217 0.82 -2.46 -9.44
CA ALA A 217 1.00 -1.05 -9.07
C ALA A 217 1.23 -0.89 -7.56
N LEU A 218 0.52 -1.65 -6.72
CA LEU A 218 0.75 -1.67 -5.27
C LEU A 218 2.12 -2.27 -4.90
N LEU A 219 2.59 -3.30 -5.61
CA LEU A 219 3.93 -3.85 -5.45
C LEU A 219 5.00 -2.83 -5.83
N LEU A 220 4.83 -2.12 -6.94
CA LEU A 220 5.73 -1.03 -7.34
C LEU A 220 5.78 0.06 -6.27
N PHE A 221 4.60 0.46 -5.76
CA PHE A 221 4.53 1.40 -4.64
C PHE A 221 5.30 0.89 -3.41
N LEU A 222 5.16 -0.38 -3.03
CA LEU A 222 5.90 -0.97 -1.92
C LEU A 222 7.41 -0.85 -2.13
N VAL A 223 7.91 -1.19 -3.31
CA VAL A 223 9.35 -1.09 -3.64
C VAL A 223 9.84 0.34 -3.49
N VAL A 224 9.15 1.29 -4.10
CA VAL A 224 9.49 2.73 -4.00
C VAL A 224 9.42 3.20 -2.54
N HIS A 225 8.38 2.81 -1.81
CA HIS A 225 8.20 3.15 -0.40
C HIS A 225 9.38 2.66 0.46
N VAL A 226 9.78 1.40 0.30
CA VAL A 226 10.92 0.83 1.06
C VAL A 226 12.22 1.54 0.71
N VAL A 227 12.49 1.77 -0.57
CA VAL A 227 13.68 2.53 -1.03
C VAL A 227 13.70 3.92 -0.39
N MET A 228 12.59 4.65 -0.43
CA MET A 228 12.51 5.99 0.16
C MET A 228 12.68 5.97 1.70
N VAL A 229 12.16 4.96 2.38
CA VAL A 229 12.39 4.78 3.83
C VAL A 229 13.87 4.54 4.12
N CYS A 230 14.55 3.74 3.30
CA CYS A 230 16.00 3.47 3.44
C CYS A 230 16.83 4.75 3.23
N LEU A 231 16.53 5.52 2.18
CA LEU A 231 17.23 6.77 1.86
C LEU A 231 16.99 7.86 2.92
N ALA A 232 15.79 7.91 3.49
CA ALA A 232 15.40 8.89 4.52
C ALA A 232 15.89 8.53 5.93
N GLY A 233 16.69 7.46 6.10
CA GLY A 233 17.23 7.02 7.39
C GLY A 233 16.37 5.92 8.02
N PHE A 234 16.58 4.69 7.57
CA PHE A 234 15.83 3.49 7.93
C PHE A 234 15.61 3.32 9.44
N ARG A 235 16.69 3.37 10.25
CA ARG A 235 16.62 3.15 11.70
C ARG A 235 15.69 4.14 12.40
N SER A 236 15.80 5.42 12.07
CA SER A 236 14.99 6.49 12.65
C SER A 236 13.51 6.35 12.26
N ARG A 237 13.22 6.02 10.98
CA ARG A 237 11.86 5.84 10.47
C ARG A 237 11.21 4.60 11.06
N MET A 238 11.93 3.48 11.15
CA MET A 238 11.45 2.25 11.78
C MET A 238 11.19 2.45 13.27
N ARG A 239 12.11 3.09 14.01
CA ARG A 239 11.89 3.43 15.43
C ARG A 239 10.63 4.27 15.61
N ALA A 240 10.42 5.29 14.78
CA ALA A 240 9.23 6.13 14.84
C ALA A 240 7.94 5.33 14.56
N MET A 241 7.96 4.37 13.64
CA MET A 241 6.79 3.52 13.33
C MET A 241 6.55 2.40 14.36
N ILE A 242 7.56 1.98 15.12
CA ILE A 242 7.40 0.98 16.19
C ILE A 242 7.04 1.66 17.51
N THR A 243 7.82 2.62 17.95
CA THR A 243 7.71 3.24 19.27
C THR A 243 6.86 4.52 19.31
N GLY A 244 6.65 5.15 18.15
CA GLY A 244 6.02 6.49 18.03
C GLY A 244 6.99 7.64 18.27
N ARG A 245 8.22 7.39 18.73
CA ARG A 245 9.19 8.43 19.09
C ARG A 245 10.14 8.68 17.92
N ALA A 246 10.27 9.92 17.47
CA ALA A 246 11.35 10.32 16.56
C ALA A 246 12.67 10.36 17.33
N ALA A 247 13.79 9.96 16.69
CA ALA A 247 15.11 10.17 17.29
C ALA A 247 15.39 11.67 17.41
N THR A 248 15.73 12.14 18.60
CA THR A 248 16.16 13.50 18.84
C THR A 248 17.58 13.70 18.33
N HIS A 249 17.92 14.96 17.95
CA HIS A 249 19.25 15.30 17.42
C HIS A 249 20.40 14.96 18.40
N LEU A 250 20.09 14.89 19.71
CA LEU A 250 21.06 14.59 20.78
C LEU A 250 21.47 13.09 20.86
N GLU A 251 20.80 12.19 20.17
CA GLU A 251 21.15 10.75 20.15
C GLU A 251 22.04 10.38 18.94
N ARG A 252 22.48 11.34 18.12
CA ARG A 252 23.30 11.12 16.92
C ARG A 252 24.80 11.47 17.07
N THR A 253 25.19 12.01 18.22
CA THR A 253 26.58 12.19 18.64
C THR A 253 26.95 11.11 19.62
#